data_159f1301a6d955af757745d3f9c94247
#
_entry.id   159f1301a6d955af757745d3f9c94247
#
_cell.length_a   1.000
_cell.length_b   1.000
_cell.length_c   1.000
_cell.angle_alpha   90.00
_cell.angle_beta   90.00
_cell.angle_gamma   90.00
#
_symmetry.space_group_name_H-M   'P 1'
#
loop_
_entity.id
_entity.type
_entity.pdbx_description
1 polymer ?
#
loop_
_entity_poly.entity_id
_entity_poly.type
_entity_poly.pdbx_seq_one_letter_code
_entity_poly.pdbx_strand_id
1 'polypeptide(L)'
;YLIPDTALSKLWYATLMEHIRSLIDGCLIALPAGIGLGISMVRILLIIGVYICVQACKLYAEVMVEAFLGNLLGTAGKQYARVFFLGIIMMIGIMGAAAGTMVYSMEIGFLFLIGIIIFLTGGMMAIAAVNFERMETVE
;
A
#
# COMPACT_ATOMS: atom_id res chain seq x y z
N TYR A 1 -9.74 -27.21 8.12
CA TYR A 1 -9.46 -25.90 7.52
C TYR A 1 -9.92 -24.82 8.48
N LEU A 2 -8.97 -24.17 9.18
CA LEU A 2 -9.26 -23.01 10.03
C LEU A 2 -9.44 -21.80 9.12
N ILE A 3 -10.69 -21.48 8.81
CA ILE A 3 -11.03 -20.22 8.14
C ILE A 3 -10.91 -19.13 9.22
N PRO A 4 -10.10 -18.07 9.01
CA PRO A 4 -9.99 -17.01 10.01
C PRO A 4 -11.35 -16.34 10.23
N ASP A 5 -11.75 -16.18 11.50
CA ASP A 5 -13.08 -15.70 11.88
C ASP A 5 -13.32 -14.21 11.57
N THR A 6 -12.25 -13.42 11.38
CA THR A 6 -12.40 -11.98 11.14
C THR A 6 -12.22 -11.61 9.67
N ALA A 7 -13.05 -10.68 9.16
CA ALA A 7 -12.95 -10.17 7.79
C ALA A 7 -11.57 -9.61 7.45
N LEU A 8 -10.91 -9.00 8.42
CA LEU A 8 -9.55 -8.47 8.28
C LEU A 8 -8.52 -9.58 8.07
N SER A 9 -8.65 -10.71 8.77
CA SER A 9 -7.79 -11.88 8.58
C SER A 9 -8.04 -12.54 7.21
N LYS A 10 -9.29 -12.65 6.78
CA LYS A 10 -9.64 -13.19 5.44
C LYS A 10 -9.00 -12.32 4.34
N LEU A 11 -9.13 -10.99 4.44
CA LEU A 11 -8.54 -10.06 3.49
C LEU A 11 -7.01 -10.15 3.47
N TRP A 12 -6.37 -10.26 4.64
CA TRP A 12 -4.92 -10.42 4.76
C TRP A 12 -4.43 -11.69 4.07
N TYR A 13 -5.08 -12.83 4.33
CA TYR A 13 -4.71 -14.09 3.68
C TYR A 13 -4.94 -14.08 2.17
N ALA A 14 -6.02 -13.45 1.70
CA ALA A 14 -6.30 -13.31 0.28
C ALA A 14 -5.24 -12.47 -0.44
N THR A 15 -4.64 -11.47 0.24
CA THR A 15 -3.65 -10.56 -0.34
C THR A 15 -2.20 -10.98 -0.06
N LEU A 16 -1.97 -12.03 0.74
CA LEU A 16 -0.63 -12.45 1.17
C LEU A 16 0.30 -12.75 -0.02
N MET A 17 -0.21 -13.43 -1.04
CA MET A 17 0.60 -13.78 -2.23
C MET A 17 1.05 -12.54 -2.99
N GLU A 18 0.22 -11.50 -3.07
CA GLU A 18 0.59 -10.24 -3.70
C GLU A 18 1.65 -9.48 -2.89
N HIS A 19 1.63 -9.57 -1.55
CA HIS A 19 2.67 -9.00 -0.71
C HIS A 19 4.01 -9.74 -0.88
N ILE A 20 4.00 -11.07 -0.95
CA ILE A 20 5.20 -11.88 -1.21
C ILE A 20 5.78 -11.53 -2.59
N ARG A 21 4.95 -11.45 -3.60
CA ARG A 21 5.36 -11.04 -4.95
C ARG A 21 5.98 -9.65 -4.96
N SER A 22 5.35 -8.69 -4.30
CA SER A 22 5.87 -7.32 -4.19
C SER A 22 7.23 -7.25 -3.49
N LEU A 23 7.46 -8.09 -2.48
CA LEU A 23 8.75 -8.21 -1.81
C LEU A 23 9.83 -8.72 -2.78
N ILE A 24 9.53 -9.78 -3.52
CA ILE A 24 10.46 -10.36 -4.49
C ILE A 24 10.79 -9.34 -5.60
N ASP A 25 9.77 -8.71 -6.18
CA ASP A 25 9.94 -7.71 -7.24
C ASP A 25 10.75 -6.51 -6.75
N GLY A 26 10.47 -6.02 -5.53
CA GLY A 26 11.21 -4.93 -4.88
C GLY A 26 12.69 -5.27 -4.69
N CYS A 27 12.99 -6.48 -4.22
CA CYS A 27 14.37 -6.95 -4.07
C CYS A 27 15.07 -7.09 -5.42
N LEU A 28 14.42 -7.70 -6.42
CA LEU A 28 15.00 -7.91 -7.74
C LEU A 28 15.32 -6.60 -8.47
N ILE A 29 14.56 -5.55 -8.23
CA ILE A 29 14.79 -4.24 -8.85
C ILE A 29 15.80 -3.42 -8.05
N ALA A 30 15.60 -3.28 -6.73
CA ALA A 30 16.37 -2.36 -5.91
C ALA A 30 17.78 -2.85 -5.58
N LEU A 31 18.00 -4.16 -5.42
CA LEU A 31 19.33 -4.69 -5.09
C LEU A 31 20.34 -4.49 -6.22
N PRO A 32 20.10 -4.94 -7.46
CA PRO A 32 21.07 -4.75 -8.54
C PRO A 32 21.31 -3.28 -8.86
N ALA A 33 20.23 -2.47 -8.90
CA ALA A 33 20.35 -1.04 -9.17
C ALA A 33 21.10 -0.31 -8.06
N GLY A 34 20.79 -0.61 -6.80
CA GLY A 34 21.43 0.03 -5.66
C GLY A 34 22.92 -0.31 -5.54
N ILE A 35 23.28 -1.58 -5.74
CA ILE A 35 24.66 -2.03 -5.74
C ILE A 35 25.44 -1.40 -6.91
N GLY A 36 24.85 -1.40 -8.11
CA GLY A 36 25.46 -0.81 -9.31
C GLY A 36 25.70 0.71 -9.19
N LEU A 37 24.84 1.42 -8.45
CA LEU A 37 24.97 2.86 -8.19
C LEU A 37 25.78 3.20 -6.93
N GLY A 38 26.30 2.20 -6.18
CA GLY A 38 27.05 2.42 -4.95
C GLY A 38 26.22 3.02 -3.81
N ILE A 39 24.91 2.76 -3.78
CA ILE A 39 24.00 3.24 -2.75
C ILE A 39 24.19 2.43 -1.47
N SER A 40 24.15 3.07 -0.29
CA SER A 40 24.27 2.38 0.99
C SER A 40 23.15 1.33 1.18
N MET A 41 23.46 0.20 1.81
CA MET A 41 22.50 -0.87 2.07
C MET A 41 21.24 -0.39 2.81
N VAL A 42 21.40 0.55 3.74
CA VAL A 42 20.28 1.15 4.48
C VAL A 42 19.28 1.82 3.53
N ARG A 43 19.79 2.59 2.57
CA ARG A 43 18.93 3.27 1.58
C ARG A 43 18.29 2.28 0.62
N ILE A 44 18.99 1.22 0.22
CA ILE A 44 18.41 0.14 -0.60
C ILE A 44 17.22 -0.51 0.12
N LEU A 45 17.40 -0.85 1.41
CA LEU A 45 16.31 -1.42 2.22
C LEU A 45 15.13 -0.45 2.38
N LEU A 46 15.37 0.84 2.56
CA LEU A 46 14.32 1.85 2.62
C LEU A 46 13.56 1.95 1.29
N ILE A 47 14.25 1.91 0.16
CA ILE A 47 13.63 1.90 -1.18
C ILE A 47 12.74 0.66 -1.37
N ILE A 48 13.21 -0.52 -0.97
CA ILE A 48 12.41 -1.76 -0.99
C ILE A 48 11.17 -1.59 -0.10
N GLY A 49 11.33 -1.03 1.10
CA GLY A 49 10.23 -0.76 2.02
C GLY A 49 9.18 0.16 1.41
N VAL A 50 9.59 1.27 0.79
CA VAL A 50 8.69 2.18 0.08
C VAL A 50 7.96 1.46 -1.05
N TYR A 51 8.67 0.66 -1.85
CA TYR A 51 8.07 -0.09 -2.95
C TYR A 51 6.96 -1.03 -2.47
N ILE A 52 7.22 -1.82 -1.41
CA ILE A 52 6.24 -2.74 -0.83
C ILE A 52 5.02 -1.96 -0.31
N CYS A 53 5.23 -0.85 0.40
CA CYS A 53 4.16 -0.02 0.93
C CYS A 53 3.29 0.58 -0.18
N VAL A 54 3.88 1.03 -1.29
CA VAL A 54 3.16 1.55 -2.45
C VAL A 54 2.33 0.46 -3.12
N GLN A 55 2.87 -0.75 -3.28
CA GLN A 55 2.12 -1.87 -3.85
C GLN A 55 0.96 -2.30 -2.95
N ALA A 56 1.16 -2.36 -1.63
CA ALA A 56 0.11 -2.62 -0.67
C ALA A 56 -0.98 -1.53 -0.73
N CYS A 57 -0.60 -0.26 -0.79
CA CYS A 57 -1.53 0.86 -0.93
C CYS A 57 -2.37 0.73 -2.21
N LYS A 58 -1.76 0.38 -3.34
CA LYS A 58 -2.45 0.15 -4.62
C LYS A 58 -3.47 -0.97 -4.49
N LEU A 59 -3.09 -2.10 -3.89
CA LEU A 59 -3.94 -3.26 -3.70
C LEU A 59 -5.16 -2.94 -2.83
N TYR A 60 -4.97 -2.29 -1.68
CA TYR A 60 -6.08 -1.95 -0.78
C TYR A 60 -6.94 -0.80 -1.31
N ALA A 61 -6.39 0.12 -2.10
CA ALA A 61 -7.20 1.10 -2.83
C ALA A 61 -8.11 0.42 -3.85
N GLU A 62 -7.63 -0.63 -4.51
CA GLU A 62 -8.44 -1.44 -5.43
C GLU A 62 -9.60 -2.14 -4.71
N VAL A 63 -9.31 -2.82 -3.60
CA VAL A 63 -10.33 -3.49 -2.78
C VAL A 63 -11.36 -2.48 -2.26
N MET A 64 -10.91 -1.31 -1.77
CA MET A 64 -11.79 -0.27 -1.28
C MET A 64 -12.71 0.29 -2.38
N VAL A 65 -12.17 0.59 -3.56
CA VAL A 65 -12.98 1.09 -4.69
C VAL A 65 -14.00 0.05 -5.13
N GLU A 66 -13.62 -1.23 -5.17
CA GLU A 66 -14.56 -2.31 -5.51
C GLU A 66 -15.67 -2.45 -4.48
N ALA A 67 -15.33 -2.39 -3.18
CA ALA A 67 -16.30 -2.51 -2.11
C ALA A 67 -17.31 -1.35 -2.06
N PHE A 68 -16.86 -0.11 -2.31
CA PHE A 68 -17.73 1.07 -2.21
C PHE A 68 -18.40 1.48 -3.51
N LEU A 69 -17.70 1.37 -4.62
CA LEU A 69 -18.08 1.94 -5.91
C LEU A 69 -18.32 0.85 -6.97
N GLY A 70 -18.18 -0.43 -6.59
CA GLY A 70 -18.27 -1.56 -7.51
C GLY A 70 -19.56 -1.62 -8.30
N ASN A 71 -20.68 -1.27 -7.66
CA ASN A 71 -22.01 -1.25 -8.25
C ASN A 71 -22.39 0.09 -8.91
N LEU A 72 -21.65 1.17 -8.60
CA LEU A 72 -21.98 2.53 -9.04
C LEU A 72 -21.19 2.97 -10.28
N LEU A 73 -19.98 2.46 -10.43
CA LEU A 73 -19.06 2.88 -11.47
C LEU A 73 -18.74 1.75 -12.45
N GLY A 74 -18.74 2.06 -13.74
CA GLY A 74 -18.20 1.18 -14.77
C GLY A 74 -16.68 1.01 -14.63
N THR A 75 -16.09 0.09 -15.41
CA THR A 75 -14.64 -0.25 -15.33
C THR A 75 -13.72 0.96 -15.44
N ALA A 76 -14.00 1.90 -16.32
CA ALA A 76 -13.23 3.13 -16.46
C ALA A 76 -13.34 4.02 -15.22
N GLY A 77 -14.54 4.19 -14.66
CA GLY A 77 -14.76 4.98 -13.44
C GLY A 77 -14.03 4.42 -12.23
N LYS A 78 -14.01 3.11 -12.06
CA LYS A 78 -13.25 2.43 -10.99
C LYS A 78 -11.76 2.68 -11.12
N GLN A 79 -11.22 2.64 -12.35
CA GLN A 79 -9.80 2.90 -12.59
C GLN A 79 -9.43 4.35 -12.26
N TYR A 80 -10.25 5.33 -12.65
CA TYR A 80 -10.04 6.73 -12.26
C TYR A 80 -10.10 6.93 -10.74
N ALA A 81 -11.06 6.31 -10.05
CA ALA A 81 -11.16 6.40 -8.61
C ALA A 81 -9.91 5.83 -7.91
N ARG A 82 -9.39 4.67 -8.35
CA ARG A 82 -8.14 4.08 -7.83
C ARG A 82 -6.96 5.02 -7.99
N VAL A 83 -6.75 5.55 -9.19
CA VAL A 83 -5.64 6.48 -9.47
C VAL A 83 -5.77 7.75 -8.64
N PHE A 84 -6.98 8.27 -8.46
CA PHE A 84 -7.24 9.46 -7.66
C PHE A 84 -6.90 9.23 -6.17
N PHE A 85 -7.37 8.14 -5.58
CA PHE A 85 -7.04 7.81 -4.19
C PHE A 85 -5.54 7.57 -3.99
N LEU A 86 -4.92 6.81 -4.89
CA LEU A 86 -3.48 6.58 -4.85
C LEU A 86 -2.70 7.89 -4.97
N GLY A 87 -3.12 8.78 -5.87
CA GLY A 87 -2.50 10.10 -6.07
C GLY A 87 -2.55 10.96 -4.80
N ILE A 88 -3.69 11.00 -4.10
CA ILE A 88 -3.83 11.74 -2.83
C ILE A 88 -2.88 11.17 -1.78
N ILE A 89 -2.84 9.86 -1.59
CA ILE A 89 -1.99 9.22 -0.59
C ILE A 89 -0.51 9.46 -0.89
N MET A 90 -0.11 9.31 -2.15
CA MET A 90 1.27 9.58 -2.56
C MET A 90 1.65 11.04 -2.37
N MET A 91 0.74 11.98 -2.67
CA MET A 91 0.99 13.40 -2.47
C MET A 91 1.22 13.73 -0.99
N ILE A 92 0.37 13.22 -0.10
CA ILE A 92 0.52 13.40 1.35
C ILE A 92 1.83 12.76 1.83
N GLY A 93 2.15 11.55 1.36
CA GLY A 93 3.38 10.84 1.69
C GLY A 93 4.63 11.62 1.27
N ILE A 94 4.65 12.13 0.03
CA ILE A 94 5.79 12.91 -0.50
C ILE A 94 5.95 14.23 0.27
N MET A 95 4.87 14.91 0.61
CA MET A 95 4.93 16.14 1.42
C MET A 95 5.52 15.85 2.81
N GLY A 96 5.10 14.78 3.47
CA GLY A 96 5.66 14.35 4.75
C GLY A 96 7.14 13.95 4.64
N ALA A 97 7.51 13.25 3.57
CA ALA A 97 8.91 12.88 3.29
C ALA A 97 9.78 14.12 3.07
N ALA A 98 9.30 15.08 2.29
CA ALA A 98 10.01 16.33 2.05
C ALA A 98 10.24 17.12 3.36
N ALA A 99 9.22 17.23 4.21
CA ALA A 99 9.34 17.85 5.51
C ALA A 99 10.37 17.11 6.40
N GLY A 100 10.31 15.77 6.46
CA GLY A 100 11.26 14.96 7.22
C GLY A 100 12.70 15.10 6.71
N THR A 101 12.88 15.17 5.39
CA THR A 101 14.20 15.35 4.76
C THR A 101 14.80 16.73 5.05
N MET A 102 13.96 17.77 5.01
CA MET A 102 14.41 19.16 5.28
C MET A 102 14.82 19.37 6.74
N VAL A 103 14.11 18.70 7.68
CA VAL A 103 14.35 18.92 9.12
C VAL A 103 15.45 18.03 9.68
N TYR A 104 15.59 16.81 9.17
CA TYR A 104 16.47 15.80 9.76
C TYR A 104 17.48 15.23 8.76
N SER A 105 17.07 14.23 7.98
CA SER A 105 17.91 13.55 6.99
C SER A 105 17.09 12.85 5.93
N MET A 106 17.75 12.44 4.85
CA MET A 106 17.09 11.71 3.76
C MET A 106 16.51 10.36 4.22
N GLU A 107 17.20 9.66 5.11
CA GLU A 107 16.75 8.39 5.67
C GLU A 107 15.49 8.57 6.50
N ILE A 108 15.42 9.63 7.29
CA ILE A 108 14.23 9.98 8.09
C ILE A 108 13.06 10.38 7.17
N GLY A 109 13.32 11.09 6.08
CA GLY A 109 12.32 11.37 5.05
C GLY A 109 11.68 10.11 4.48
N PHE A 110 12.47 9.08 4.17
CA PHE A 110 11.95 7.77 3.73
C PHE A 110 11.12 7.08 4.81
N LEU A 111 11.53 7.14 6.07
CA LEU A 111 10.76 6.58 7.19
C LEU A 111 9.41 7.29 7.37
N PHE A 112 9.36 8.61 7.22
CA PHE A 112 8.10 9.37 7.22
C PHE A 112 7.19 8.96 6.07
N LEU A 113 7.74 8.79 4.86
CA LEU A 113 6.99 8.31 3.70
C LEU A 113 6.35 6.94 3.97
N ILE A 114 7.16 5.98 4.43
CA ILE A 114 6.70 4.62 4.78
C ILE A 114 5.63 4.70 5.86
N GLY A 115 5.86 5.43 6.94
CA GLY A 115 4.91 5.57 8.05
C GLY A 115 3.55 6.13 7.62
N ILE A 116 3.55 7.20 6.82
CA ILE A 116 2.33 7.81 6.30
C ILE A 116 1.57 6.84 5.38
N ILE A 117 2.28 6.18 4.45
CA ILE A 117 1.65 5.22 3.54
C ILE A 117 1.07 4.03 4.32
N ILE A 118 1.78 3.47 5.30
CA ILE A 118 1.28 2.38 6.15
C ILE A 118 0.04 2.82 6.92
N PHE A 119 0.05 4.00 7.53
CA PHE A 119 -1.07 4.51 8.30
C PHE A 119 -2.33 4.67 7.43
N LEU A 120 -2.19 5.29 6.26
CA LEU A 120 -3.31 5.51 5.34
C LEU A 120 -3.80 4.19 4.72
N THR A 121 -2.87 3.30 4.36
CA THR A 121 -3.20 1.96 3.82
C THR A 121 -3.91 1.10 4.87
N GLY A 122 -3.46 1.14 6.14
CA GLY A 122 -4.14 0.46 7.24
C GLY A 122 -5.55 0.98 7.47
N GLY A 123 -5.77 2.29 7.35
CA GLY A 123 -7.10 2.90 7.37
C GLY A 123 -8.01 2.38 6.25
N MET A 124 -7.51 2.33 5.02
CA MET A 124 -8.25 1.78 3.88
C MET A 124 -8.59 0.30 4.08
N MET A 125 -7.64 -0.49 4.57
CA MET A 125 -7.85 -1.91 4.86
C MET A 125 -8.94 -2.11 5.93
N ALA A 126 -8.92 -1.32 7.01
CA ALA A 126 -9.94 -1.37 8.05
C ALA A 126 -11.34 -1.02 7.53
N ILE A 127 -11.44 0.02 6.71
CA ILE A 127 -12.69 0.44 6.07
C ILE A 127 -13.20 -0.63 5.11
N ALA A 128 -12.33 -1.21 4.29
CA ALA A 128 -12.69 -2.30 3.37
C ALA A 128 -13.16 -3.55 4.12
N ALA A 129 -12.54 -3.91 5.24
CA ALA A 129 -12.92 -5.05 6.07
C ALA A 129 -14.33 -4.90 6.65
N VAL A 130 -14.69 -3.72 7.18
CA VAL A 130 -16.04 -3.44 7.71
C VAL A 130 -17.12 -3.60 6.65
N ASN A 131 -16.84 -3.19 5.40
CA ASN A 131 -17.81 -3.38 4.31
C ASN A 131 -17.92 -4.83 3.85
N PHE A 132 -16.84 -5.58 3.93
CA PHE A 132 -16.85 -7.01 3.62
C PHE A 132 -17.77 -7.79 4.56
N GLU A 133 -17.72 -7.48 5.87
CA GLU A 133 -18.62 -8.07 6.87
C GLU A 133 -20.10 -7.74 6.59
N ARG A 134 -20.38 -6.51 6.15
CA ARG A 134 -21.76 -6.12 5.80
C ARG A 134 -22.31 -6.88 4.60
N MET A 135 -21.48 -7.23 3.63
CA MET A 135 -21.94 -8.03 2.47
C MET A 135 -22.21 -9.49 2.84
N GLU A 136 -21.39 -10.08 3.74
CA GLU A 136 -21.61 -11.46 4.23
C GLU A 136 -22.88 -11.60 5.11
N THR A 137 -23.33 -10.52 5.78
CA THR A 137 -24.52 -10.57 6.66
C THR A 137 -25.84 -10.34 5.91
N VAL A 138 -25.82 -10.03 4.63
CA VAL A 138 -27.02 -9.76 3.79
C VAL A 138 -27.43 -10.99 2.94
N GLU A 139 -26.57 -12.03 2.88
CA GLU A 139 -26.90 -13.34 2.32
C GLU A 139 -27.44 -14.29 3.40
#